data_b5d334548e10da0f4e7cf2252198d801
#
_entry.id   b5d334548e10da0f4e7cf2252198d801
#
_cell.length_a   1.000
_cell.length_b   1.000
_cell.length_c   1.000
_cell.angle_alpha   90.00
_cell.angle_beta   90.00
_cell.angle_gamma   90.00
#
_symmetry.space_group_name_H-M   'P 1'
#
loop_
_entity.id
_entity.type
_entity.pdbx_description
1 polymer ?
#
loop_
_entity_poly.entity_id
_entity_poly.type
_entity_poly.pdbx_seq_one_letter_code
_entity_poly.pdbx_strand_id
1 'polypeptide(L)' 'MSESEKKDILDNYSDVLTTVDLMSILHTGRTLTYKMLKEGTIKSVRAGRRYIIPKKYLEEFLNAEKSNEK' A
#
# COMPACT_ATOMS: atom_id res chain seq x y z
N MET A 1 -5.67 12.77 -17.18
CA MET A 1 -4.73 13.45 -16.31
C MET A 1 -4.64 12.86 -14.95
N SER A 2 -5.77 12.79 -14.27
CA SER A 2 -5.72 12.25 -12.93
C SER A 2 -5.24 10.82 -12.89
N GLU A 3 -5.50 10.06 -13.91
CA GLU A 3 -5.00 8.71 -13.97
C GLU A 3 -3.50 8.67 -14.05
N SER A 4 -2.95 9.59 -14.83
CA SER A 4 -1.51 9.68 -14.94
C SER A 4 -0.88 10.00 -13.62
N GLU A 5 -1.51 10.89 -12.89
CA GLU A 5 -0.99 11.29 -11.60
C GLU A 5 -0.95 10.15 -10.63
N LYS A 6 -1.99 9.33 -10.63
CA LYS A 6 -2.01 8.18 -9.75
C LYS A 6 -0.93 7.20 -10.08
N LYS A 7 -0.73 6.95 -11.36
CA LYS A 7 0.32 6.07 -11.77
C LYS A 7 1.67 6.61 -11.39
N ASP A 8 1.83 7.91 -11.54
CA ASP A 8 3.11 8.53 -11.23
C ASP A 8 3.48 8.34 -9.78
N ILE A 9 2.50 8.40 -8.90
CA ILE A 9 2.75 8.21 -7.49
C ILE A 9 3.37 6.84 -7.24
N LEU A 10 2.77 5.81 -7.81
CA LEU A 10 3.27 4.46 -7.61
C LEU A 10 4.50 4.16 -8.44
N ASP A 11 4.63 4.81 -9.58
CA ASP A 11 5.78 4.59 -10.43
C ASP A 11 7.07 5.07 -9.78
N ASN A 12 6.96 6.01 -8.88
CA ASN A 12 8.13 6.49 -8.16
C ASN A 12 8.67 5.49 -7.15
N TYR A 13 7.91 4.44 -6.89
CA TYR A 13 8.32 3.42 -5.94
C TYR A 13 8.74 2.17 -6.66
N SER A 14 9.53 1.34 -5.99
CA SER A 14 9.90 0.05 -6.56
C SER A 14 8.68 -0.83 -6.68
N ASP A 15 8.85 -1.94 -7.38
CA ASP A 15 7.79 -2.93 -7.49
C ASP A 15 7.38 -3.48 -6.14
N VAL A 16 8.26 -3.36 -5.18
CA VAL A 16 8.03 -3.84 -3.83
C VAL A 16 8.12 -2.66 -2.89
N LEU A 17 7.14 -2.55 -2.01
CA LEU A 17 7.06 -1.43 -1.08
C LEU A 17 7.41 -1.88 0.32
N THR A 18 7.90 -0.95 1.12
CA THR A 18 8.17 -1.21 2.52
C THR A 18 7.06 -0.59 3.36
N THR A 19 7.14 -0.83 4.67
CA THR A 19 6.19 -0.22 5.59
C THR A 19 6.26 1.30 5.51
N VAL A 20 7.48 1.82 5.42
CA VAL A 20 7.68 3.26 5.33
C VAL A 20 7.01 3.82 4.09
N ASP A 21 7.15 3.12 2.98
CA ASP A 21 6.51 3.55 1.74
C ASP A 21 5.00 3.60 1.90
N LEU A 22 4.42 2.60 2.55
CA LEU A 22 3.00 2.58 2.79
C LEU A 22 2.54 3.75 3.64
N MET A 23 3.30 4.05 4.68
CA MET A 23 2.97 5.16 5.54
C MET A 23 2.91 6.46 4.75
N SER A 24 3.85 6.59 3.85
CA SER A 24 3.92 7.79 3.02
C SER A 24 2.77 7.86 2.02
N ILE A 25 2.49 6.75 1.37
CA ILE A 25 1.44 6.70 0.36
C ILE A 25 0.07 6.90 0.97
N LEU A 26 -0.18 6.24 2.09
CA LEU A 26 -1.50 6.27 2.73
C LEU A 26 -1.66 7.39 3.74
N HIS A 27 -0.58 8.09 4.03
CA HIS A 27 -0.59 9.15 5.02
C HIS A 27 -1.07 8.64 6.37
N THR A 28 -0.57 7.47 6.75
CA THR A 28 -0.96 6.87 8.02
C THR A 28 0.25 6.81 8.94
N GLY A 29 -0.03 6.68 10.23
CA GLY A 29 1.03 6.53 11.20
C GLY A 29 1.51 5.08 11.23
N ARG A 30 2.60 4.88 11.96
CA ARG A 30 3.21 3.56 12.05
C ARG A 30 2.25 2.53 12.67
N THR A 31 1.60 2.91 13.75
CA THR A 31 0.71 2.00 14.46
C THR A 31 -0.40 1.49 13.55
N LEU A 32 -1.04 2.40 12.86
CA LEU A 32 -2.14 2.02 11.99
C LEU A 32 -1.65 1.18 10.82
N THR A 33 -0.51 1.55 10.25
CA THR A 33 0.04 0.80 9.12
C THR A 33 0.34 -0.63 9.51
N TYR A 34 1.00 -0.82 10.64
CA TYR A 34 1.32 -2.18 11.08
C TYR A 34 0.06 -2.97 11.41
N LYS A 35 -0.92 -2.28 11.96
CA LYS A 35 -2.17 -2.95 12.26
C LYS A 35 -2.83 -3.47 11.00
N MET A 36 -2.85 -2.67 9.96
CA MET A 36 -3.45 -3.08 8.69
C MET A 36 -2.72 -4.27 8.09
N LEU A 37 -1.40 -4.25 8.18
CA LEU A 37 -0.61 -5.35 7.64
C LEU A 37 -0.83 -6.62 8.45
N LYS A 38 -0.87 -6.48 9.74
CA LYS A 38 -1.03 -7.62 10.63
C LYS A 38 -2.39 -8.26 10.48
N GLU A 39 -3.41 -7.44 10.27
CA GLU A 39 -4.76 -7.94 10.12
C GLU A 39 -5.07 -8.43 8.71
N GLY A 40 -4.19 -8.15 7.79
CA GLY A 40 -4.41 -8.57 6.42
C GLY A 40 -5.27 -7.64 5.61
N THR A 41 -5.53 -6.44 6.12
CA THR A 41 -6.29 -5.45 5.37
C THR A 41 -5.58 -5.15 4.06
N ILE A 42 -4.26 -5.06 4.15
CA ILE A 42 -3.42 -4.94 2.96
C ILE A 42 -2.57 -6.19 2.90
N LYS A 43 -2.63 -6.90 1.81
CA LYS A 43 -1.85 -8.11 1.65
C LYS A 43 -0.37 -7.79 1.59
N SER A 44 0.41 -8.63 2.21
CA SER A 44 1.84 -8.43 2.23
C SER A 44 2.53 -9.76 2.45
N VAL A 45 3.84 -9.74 2.24
CA VAL A 45 4.67 -10.91 2.49
C VAL A 45 5.59 -10.54 3.64
N ARG A 46 5.68 -11.41 4.61
CA ARG A 46 6.56 -11.16 5.72
C ARG A 46 7.88 -11.87 5.50
N ALA A 47 8.95 -11.10 5.48
CA ALA A 47 10.29 -11.64 5.29
C ALA A 47 11.10 -11.30 6.54
N GLY A 48 11.23 -12.27 7.43
CA GLY A 48 11.90 -12.03 8.69
C GLY A 48 11.10 -11.06 9.52
N ARG A 49 11.68 -9.92 9.81
CA ARG A 49 11.03 -8.91 10.62
C ARG A 49 10.40 -7.81 9.81
N ARG A 50 10.47 -7.94 8.51
CA ARG A 50 9.98 -6.91 7.63
C ARG A 50 8.73 -7.33 6.93
N TYR A 51 7.90 -6.34 6.64
CA TYR A 51 6.78 -6.54 5.75
C TYR A 51 7.18 -6.05 4.37
N ILE A 52 6.90 -6.85 3.37
CA ILE A 52 7.16 -6.48 1.99
C ILE A 52 5.82 -6.47 1.29
N ILE A 53 5.47 -5.35 0.72
CA ILE A 53 4.17 -5.19 0.08
C ILE A 53 4.38 -5.03 -1.41
N PRO A 54 4.08 -6.07 -2.19
CA PRO A 54 4.14 -5.92 -3.65
C PRO A 54 3.20 -4.82 -4.08
N LYS A 55 3.67 -3.99 -4.97
CA LYS A 55 2.91 -2.85 -5.45
C LYS A 55 1.52 -3.25 -5.93
N LYS A 56 1.45 -4.40 -6.55
CA LYS A 56 0.22 -4.95 -7.05
C LYS A 56 -0.83 -5.12 -5.92
N TYR A 57 -0.40 -5.55 -4.75
CA TYR A 57 -1.32 -5.73 -3.64
C TYR A 57 -1.88 -4.39 -3.16
N LEU A 58 -1.04 -3.37 -3.16
CA LEU A 58 -1.51 -2.05 -2.78
C LEU A 58 -2.51 -1.52 -3.79
N GLU A 59 -2.25 -1.77 -5.06
CA GLU A 59 -3.17 -1.35 -6.10
C GLU A 59 -4.53 -1.99 -5.90
N GLU A 60 -4.54 -3.26 -5.55
CA GLU A 60 -5.79 -3.97 -5.30
C GLU A 60 -6.54 -3.36 -4.13
N PHE A 61 -5.80 -3.02 -3.09
CA PHE A 61 -6.40 -2.40 -1.92
C PHE A 61 -7.05 -1.07 -2.28
N LEU A 62 -6.35 -0.26 -3.04
CA LEU A 62 -6.85 1.05 -3.43
C LEU A 62 -8.08 0.93 -4.33
N ASN A 63 -8.06 -0.06 -5.21
CA ASN A 63 -9.20 -0.27 -6.09
C ASN A 63 -10.41 -0.74 -5.32
N ALA A 64 -10.21 -1.59 -4.34
CA ALA A 64 -11.30 -2.09 -3.52
C ALA A 64 -11.92 -0.96 -2.71
N GLU A 65 -11.08 -0.08 -2.19
CA GLU A 65 -11.56 1.06 -1.45
C GLU A 65 -12.43 1.94 -2.32
N LYS A 66 -11.98 2.14 -3.53
CA LYS A 66 -12.72 2.94 -4.47
C LYS A 66 -14.08 2.34 -4.76
N SER A 67 -14.12 1.04 -4.93
CA SER A 67 -15.37 0.36 -5.20
C SER A 67 -16.35 0.52 -4.07
N ASN A 68 -15.85 0.46 -2.86
CA ASN A 68 -16.71 0.53 -1.69
C ASN A 68 -17.31 1.89 -1.49
N GLU A 69 -16.68 2.87 -2.05
CA GLU A 69 -17.17 4.21 -1.88
C GLU A 69 -18.48 4.47 -2.52
N LYS A 70 -18.85 3.63 -3.43
CA LYS A 70 -20.12 3.81 -4.09
C LYS A 70 -21.27 3.63 -3.15
#